data_1bb85a0a76f7e9b7d527d4560ce0cc36
#
_entry.id   1bb85a0a76f7e9b7d527d4560ce0cc36
#
_cell.length_a   1.000
_cell.length_b   1.000
_cell.length_c   1.000
_cell.angle_alpha   90.00
_cell.angle_beta   90.00
_cell.angle_gamma   90.00
#
_symmetry.space_group_name_H-M   'P 1'
#
loop_
_entity.id
_entity.type
_entity.pdbx_description
1 polymer ?
#
loop_
_entity_poly.entity_id
_entity_poly.type
_entity_poly.pdbx_seq_one_letter_code
_entity_poly.pdbx_strand_id
1 'polypeptide(L)'
;MSKIVVVGANHAGTAAINTMLDNYSGNDVVVLERNFNTSFLGCGMALWIGDQIQGGDEGLFYSSPEQLREKGAKVSINTEVEKIDFDKKIIYYSNKEDGKVEESYDKLILATGSLPIIPPIPGRELENVQQVKLYQDAQAVIEKLKLGGINHVTVVGSGYIGVELAEAFKRKGKEVALLDIADGCLTGYYDPEFSNLMKQNLIDNGIDCKFGQALEEIKGDKKVEAVKTSNEEFATDMVILCVGFRPNTELGKGKLEQFKNGAYIVNKKQETSVKDVYAIGDCATVYDNAVDGINYIALATNAVRSGIIAAHNACGTAIESIGVQGSNGISIYGLHLISTGLTAEKAAKFGYEVETTSFEDNQRPEFMKENDIVKIKIVYDKKTRRVLGMQCASRYDMSMVNHMFSLAIQEHVTIDRIALLDIFFLPHFNKPYNYITMAALTAK
;
A
#
# COMPACT_ATOMS: atom_id res chain seq x y z
N MET A 1 25.33 11.23 -22.71
CA MET A 1 24.48 10.03 -22.94
C MET A 1 24.82 9.04 -21.84
N SER A 2 23.88 8.76 -20.98
CA SER A 2 24.07 7.80 -19.89
C SER A 2 23.16 6.59 -20.12
N LYS A 3 23.68 5.38 -19.86
CA LYS A 3 22.89 4.17 -19.85
C LYS A 3 22.28 3.99 -18.46
N ILE A 4 20.97 4.08 -18.36
CA ILE A 4 20.21 3.97 -17.12
C ILE A 4 19.42 2.66 -17.17
N VAL A 5 19.72 1.73 -16.25
CA VAL A 5 18.99 0.47 -16.14
C VAL A 5 17.99 0.56 -15.00
N VAL A 6 16.74 0.19 -15.28
CA VAL A 6 15.64 0.10 -14.30
C VAL A 6 15.26 -1.35 -14.09
N VAL A 7 15.33 -1.82 -12.86
CA VAL A 7 14.95 -3.20 -12.49
C VAL A 7 13.58 -3.17 -11.82
N GLY A 8 12.57 -3.63 -12.54
CA GLY A 8 11.16 -3.61 -12.15
C GLY A 8 10.40 -2.44 -12.78
N ALA A 9 9.20 -2.71 -13.31
CA ALA A 9 8.38 -1.75 -14.06
C ALA A 9 6.92 -1.71 -13.58
N ASN A 10 6.69 -1.88 -12.27
CA ASN A 10 5.39 -1.56 -11.69
C ASN A 10 5.35 -0.07 -11.29
N HIS A 11 4.54 0.39 -10.35
CA HIS A 11 4.28 1.80 -10.04
C HIS A 11 5.53 2.70 -10.00
N ALA A 12 6.53 2.35 -9.20
CA ALA A 12 7.73 3.16 -9.05
C ALA A 12 8.59 3.17 -10.33
N GLY A 13 8.84 1.98 -10.89
CA GLY A 13 9.63 1.84 -12.11
C GLY A 13 8.98 2.51 -13.30
N THR A 14 7.68 2.31 -13.52
CA THR A 14 6.92 2.96 -14.60
C THR A 14 6.93 4.48 -14.45
N ALA A 15 6.78 5.03 -13.24
CA ALA A 15 6.88 6.46 -13.00
C ALA A 15 8.28 7.00 -13.33
N ALA A 16 9.33 6.27 -12.92
CA ALA A 16 10.70 6.66 -13.25
C ALA A 16 10.96 6.63 -14.75
N ILE A 17 10.56 5.55 -15.44
CA ILE A 17 10.75 5.39 -16.88
C ILE A 17 10.02 6.49 -17.64
N ASN A 18 8.73 6.71 -17.41
CA ASN A 18 7.98 7.77 -18.07
C ASN A 18 8.57 9.14 -17.78
N THR A 19 8.95 9.45 -16.54
CA THR A 19 9.59 10.73 -16.19
C THR A 19 10.88 10.96 -16.98
N MET A 20 11.72 9.92 -17.14
CA MET A 20 12.95 10.02 -17.94
C MET A 20 12.65 10.26 -19.41
N LEU A 21 11.72 9.46 -19.99
CA LEU A 21 11.42 9.54 -21.43
C LEU A 21 10.68 10.82 -21.81
N ASP A 22 9.83 11.34 -20.94
CA ASP A 22 9.02 12.53 -21.22
C ASP A 22 9.82 13.85 -21.03
N ASN A 23 10.87 13.86 -20.19
CA ASN A 23 11.56 15.09 -19.81
C ASN A 23 13.04 15.16 -20.28
N TYR A 24 13.64 14.04 -20.69
CA TYR A 24 15.07 13.99 -20.99
C TYR A 24 15.34 13.25 -22.30
N SER A 25 16.17 13.82 -23.13
CA SER A 25 16.68 13.20 -24.37
C SER A 25 18.12 12.73 -24.19
N GLY A 26 18.52 11.75 -25.01
CA GLY A 26 19.91 11.32 -25.09
C GLY A 26 20.36 10.30 -24.03
N ASN A 27 19.47 9.77 -23.21
CA ASN A 27 19.75 8.64 -22.34
C ASN A 27 19.32 7.32 -22.98
N ASP A 28 20.09 6.25 -22.73
CA ASP A 28 19.73 4.89 -23.09
C ASP A 28 19.02 4.24 -21.89
N VAL A 29 17.69 4.14 -21.93
CA VAL A 29 16.87 3.60 -20.85
C VAL A 29 16.57 2.14 -21.12
N VAL A 30 17.13 1.25 -20.29
CA VAL A 30 16.94 -0.20 -20.34
C VAL A 30 16.07 -0.64 -19.15
N VAL A 31 15.03 -1.41 -19.42
CA VAL A 31 14.05 -1.88 -18.43
C VAL A 31 14.05 -3.38 -18.37
N LEU A 32 14.27 -3.94 -17.19
CA LEU A 32 14.26 -5.39 -16.92
C LEU A 32 13.09 -5.71 -15.99
N GLU A 33 12.04 -6.36 -16.50
CA GLU A 33 10.84 -6.71 -15.74
C GLU A 33 10.64 -8.24 -15.74
N ARG A 34 10.53 -8.84 -14.55
CA ARG A 34 10.36 -10.29 -14.40
C ARG A 34 8.98 -10.81 -14.80
N ASN A 35 7.94 -9.96 -14.71
CA ASN A 35 6.60 -10.31 -15.14
C ASN A 35 6.42 -10.06 -16.63
N PHE A 36 5.32 -10.57 -17.20
CA PHE A 36 4.95 -10.32 -18.59
C PHE A 36 4.28 -8.96 -18.81
N ASN A 37 4.03 -8.21 -17.74
CA ASN A 37 3.33 -6.93 -17.76
C ASN A 37 4.08 -5.84 -17.00
N THR A 38 3.73 -4.60 -17.26
CA THR A 38 4.19 -3.39 -16.57
C THR A 38 2.99 -2.63 -15.98
N SER A 39 3.21 -1.71 -15.07
CA SER A 39 2.21 -0.75 -14.56
C SER A 39 0.93 -1.35 -13.94
N PHE A 40 0.98 -2.57 -13.42
CA PHE A 40 -0.19 -3.22 -12.85
C PHE A 40 -0.71 -2.50 -11.60
N LEU A 41 -2.00 -2.11 -11.62
CA LEU A 41 -2.72 -1.52 -10.51
C LEU A 41 -3.16 -2.59 -9.49
N GLY A 42 -2.23 -3.04 -8.66
CA GLY A 42 -2.50 -4.07 -7.65
C GLY A 42 -3.63 -3.72 -6.67
N CYS A 43 -3.88 -2.42 -6.42
CA CYS A 43 -5.02 -1.96 -5.62
C CYS A 43 -6.38 -2.26 -6.26
N GLY A 44 -6.44 -2.57 -7.55
CA GLY A 44 -7.65 -2.97 -8.26
C GLY A 44 -7.98 -4.45 -8.20
N MET A 45 -7.10 -5.31 -7.66
CA MET A 45 -7.29 -6.76 -7.66
C MET A 45 -8.57 -7.19 -6.96
N ALA A 46 -8.84 -6.66 -5.77
CA ALA A 46 -10.05 -6.99 -5.02
C ALA A 46 -11.31 -6.53 -5.77
N LEU A 47 -11.27 -5.35 -6.38
CA LEU A 47 -12.37 -4.84 -7.21
C LEU A 47 -12.61 -5.73 -8.43
N TRP A 48 -11.55 -6.25 -9.06
CA TRP A 48 -11.66 -7.18 -10.20
C TRP A 48 -12.21 -8.53 -9.76
N ILE A 49 -11.69 -9.13 -8.69
CA ILE A 49 -12.21 -10.39 -8.13
C ILE A 49 -13.68 -10.25 -7.75
N GLY A 50 -14.09 -9.11 -7.19
CA GLY A 50 -15.45 -8.80 -6.75
C GLY A 50 -16.41 -8.31 -7.84
N ASP A 51 -16.02 -8.31 -9.13
CA ASP A 51 -16.79 -7.78 -10.28
C ASP A 51 -17.23 -6.31 -10.10
N GLN A 52 -16.39 -5.48 -9.49
CA GLN A 52 -16.69 -4.08 -9.21
C GLN A 52 -16.08 -3.10 -10.24
N ILE A 53 -15.33 -3.59 -11.22
CA ILE A 53 -14.74 -2.79 -12.30
C ILE A 53 -15.43 -3.09 -13.64
N GLN A 54 -15.50 -2.07 -14.51
CA GLN A 54 -16.01 -2.22 -15.86
C GLN A 54 -14.89 -2.64 -16.83
N GLY A 55 -15.24 -3.43 -17.86
CA GLY A 55 -14.29 -3.81 -18.92
C GLY A 55 -13.26 -4.89 -18.54
N GLY A 56 -13.42 -5.54 -17.38
CA GLY A 56 -12.50 -6.60 -16.94
C GLY A 56 -11.16 -6.04 -16.47
N ASP A 57 -10.06 -6.68 -16.85
CA ASP A 57 -8.72 -6.38 -16.37
C ASP A 57 -7.95 -5.32 -17.18
N GLU A 58 -8.45 -4.90 -18.34
CA GLU A 58 -7.77 -3.93 -19.22
C GLU A 58 -7.48 -2.59 -18.51
N GLY A 59 -8.40 -2.11 -17.68
CA GLY A 59 -8.24 -0.90 -16.88
C GLY A 59 -7.21 -0.98 -15.74
N LEU A 60 -6.66 -2.17 -15.46
CA LEU A 60 -5.65 -2.37 -14.42
C LEU A 60 -4.22 -2.08 -14.90
N PHE A 61 -4.04 -1.70 -16.16
CA PHE A 61 -2.74 -1.35 -16.73
C PHE A 61 -2.81 0.06 -17.33
N TYR A 62 -1.84 0.92 -16.99
CA TYR A 62 -1.83 2.30 -17.45
C TYR A 62 -0.60 2.68 -18.30
N SER A 63 0.33 1.75 -18.51
CA SER A 63 1.51 1.93 -19.35
C SER A 63 2.04 0.56 -19.78
N SER A 64 1.74 0.15 -21.00
CA SER A 64 2.17 -1.17 -21.51
C SER A 64 3.66 -1.20 -21.87
N PRO A 65 4.27 -2.39 -21.98
CA PRO A 65 5.64 -2.53 -22.49
C PRO A 65 5.83 -1.90 -23.89
N GLU A 66 4.82 -2.01 -24.76
CA GLU A 66 4.80 -1.46 -26.10
C GLU A 66 4.84 0.07 -26.07
N GLN A 67 3.99 0.69 -25.27
CA GLN A 67 3.97 2.16 -25.08
C GLN A 67 5.31 2.69 -24.56
N LEU A 68 5.97 1.95 -23.65
CA LEU A 68 7.30 2.35 -23.17
C LEU A 68 8.38 2.21 -24.27
N ARG A 69 8.29 1.17 -25.12
CA ARG A 69 9.19 1.00 -26.28
C ARG A 69 8.97 2.08 -27.32
N GLU A 70 7.73 2.44 -27.61
CA GLU A 70 7.40 3.54 -28.54
C GLU A 70 7.96 4.88 -28.07
N LYS A 71 8.03 5.12 -26.75
CA LYS A 71 8.68 6.28 -26.15
C LYS A 71 10.21 6.23 -26.19
N GLY A 72 10.80 5.09 -26.55
CA GLY A 72 12.25 4.93 -26.72
C GLY A 72 12.98 4.10 -25.65
N ALA A 73 12.27 3.46 -24.71
CA ALA A 73 12.90 2.52 -23.77
C ALA A 73 13.16 1.15 -24.43
N LYS A 74 14.22 0.48 -24.02
CA LYS A 74 14.49 -0.92 -24.30
C LYS A 74 13.86 -1.77 -23.19
N VAL A 75 12.71 -2.33 -23.43
CA VAL A 75 11.95 -3.08 -22.39
C VAL A 75 12.03 -4.56 -22.64
N SER A 76 12.60 -5.30 -21.66
CA SER A 76 12.64 -6.76 -21.60
C SER A 76 11.73 -7.22 -20.49
N ILE A 77 10.59 -7.84 -20.85
CA ILE A 77 9.65 -8.50 -19.94
C ILE A 77 10.04 -10.00 -19.78
N ASN A 78 9.45 -10.70 -18.80
CA ASN A 78 9.82 -12.09 -18.45
C ASN A 78 11.35 -12.25 -18.25
N THR A 79 11.98 -11.21 -17.69
CA THR A 79 13.44 -11.10 -17.54
C THR A 79 13.77 -10.92 -16.06
N GLU A 80 14.37 -11.96 -15.48
CA GLU A 80 14.72 -11.95 -14.06
C GLU A 80 16.18 -11.58 -13.87
N VAL A 81 16.42 -10.53 -13.09
CA VAL A 81 17.77 -10.13 -12.66
C VAL A 81 18.22 -11.07 -11.54
N GLU A 82 19.30 -11.80 -11.77
CA GLU A 82 19.84 -12.80 -10.85
C GLU A 82 20.90 -12.23 -9.91
N LYS A 83 21.72 -11.29 -10.40
CA LYS A 83 22.85 -10.72 -9.66
C LYS A 83 23.24 -9.36 -10.19
N ILE A 84 23.78 -8.52 -9.31
CA ILE A 84 24.38 -7.21 -9.64
C ILE A 84 25.81 -7.18 -9.10
N ASP A 85 26.78 -6.88 -9.98
CA ASP A 85 28.14 -6.51 -9.59
C ASP A 85 28.22 -4.97 -9.55
N PHE A 86 28.08 -4.42 -8.36
CA PHE A 86 28.06 -2.96 -8.14
C PHE A 86 29.43 -2.33 -8.40
N ASP A 87 30.51 -3.05 -8.21
CA ASP A 87 31.87 -2.55 -8.39
C ASP A 87 32.23 -2.43 -9.89
N LYS A 88 31.77 -3.41 -10.70
CA LYS A 88 31.95 -3.39 -12.15
C LYS A 88 30.81 -2.69 -12.90
N LYS A 89 29.73 -2.36 -12.21
CA LYS A 89 28.47 -1.85 -12.81
C LYS A 89 27.91 -2.77 -13.89
N ILE A 90 27.77 -4.06 -13.57
CA ILE A 90 27.23 -5.10 -14.47
C ILE A 90 26.04 -5.79 -13.77
N ILE A 91 24.96 -5.98 -14.54
CA ILE A 91 23.77 -6.73 -14.16
C ILE A 91 23.80 -8.06 -14.90
N TYR A 92 23.54 -9.16 -14.19
CA TYR A 92 23.38 -10.50 -14.74
C TYR A 92 21.89 -10.87 -14.68
N TYR A 93 21.32 -11.21 -15.81
CA TYR A 93 19.92 -11.62 -15.90
C TYR A 93 19.74 -12.77 -16.89
N SER A 94 18.60 -13.43 -16.82
CA SER A 94 18.18 -14.45 -17.77
C SER A 94 16.82 -14.12 -18.35
N ASN A 95 16.64 -14.40 -19.62
CA ASN A 95 15.36 -14.41 -20.31
C ASN A 95 15.26 -15.65 -21.22
N LYS A 96 14.05 -15.89 -21.77
CA LYS A 96 13.80 -17.08 -22.61
C LYS A 96 14.44 -16.97 -24.01
N GLU A 97 14.72 -15.77 -24.49
CA GLU A 97 15.20 -15.52 -25.85
C GLU A 97 16.72 -15.61 -25.93
N ASP A 98 17.44 -14.95 -25.02
CA ASP A 98 18.88 -14.77 -25.06
C ASP A 98 19.64 -15.68 -24.06
N GLY A 99 18.93 -16.34 -23.14
CA GLY A 99 19.54 -17.11 -22.07
C GLY A 99 20.13 -16.18 -20.98
N LYS A 100 21.40 -16.45 -20.60
CA LYS A 100 22.12 -15.61 -19.64
C LYS A 100 22.79 -14.43 -20.32
N VAL A 101 22.52 -13.21 -19.86
CA VAL A 101 22.97 -11.95 -20.43
C VAL A 101 23.65 -11.10 -19.36
N GLU A 102 24.67 -10.36 -19.80
CA GLU A 102 25.33 -9.32 -18.99
C GLU A 102 24.99 -7.95 -19.57
N GLU A 103 24.53 -7.01 -18.70
CA GLU A 103 24.19 -5.65 -19.08
C GLU A 103 24.96 -4.64 -18.21
N SER A 104 25.71 -3.75 -18.83
CA SER A 104 26.40 -2.67 -18.11
C SER A 104 25.49 -1.48 -17.89
N TYR A 105 25.77 -0.69 -16.85
CA TYR A 105 25.02 0.54 -16.56
C TYR A 105 25.95 1.69 -16.14
N ASP A 106 25.58 2.92 -16.47
CA ASP A 106 26.15 4.11 -15.84
C ASP A 106 25.41 4.41 -14.53
N LYS A 107 24.08 4.27 -14.55
CA LYS A 107 23.20 4.42 -13.38
C LYS A 107 22.16 3.32 -13.30
N LEU A 108 21.80 2.94 -12.07
CA LEU A 108 20.88 1.86 -11.78
C LEU A 108 19.73 2.35 -10.89
N ILE A 109 18.50 2.00 -11.25
CA ILE A 109 17.31 2.25 -10.45
C ILE A 109 16.70 0.89 -10.05
N LEU A 110 16.71 0.58 -8.76
CA LEU A 110 16.09 -0.61 -8.19
C LEU A 110 14.64 -0.31 -7.82
N ALA A 111 13.69 -0.87 -8.57
CA ALA A 111 12.26 -0.79 -8.36
C ALA A 111 11.65 -2.17 -8.10
N THR A 112 12.37 -3.00 -7.34
CA THR A 112 12.08 -4.44 -7.14
C THR A 112 10.88 -4.72 -6.25
N GLY A 113 10.31 -3.69 -5.64
CA GLY A 113 9.06 -3.76 -4.89
C GLY A 113 9.14 -4.61 -3.62
N SER A 114 8.10 -5.37 -3.34
CA SER A 114 7.95 -6.22 -2.16
C SER A 114 7.44 -7.61 -2.52
N LEU A 115 7.71 -8.57 -1.65
CA LEU A 115 7.27 -9.97 -1.76
C LEU A 115 6.28 -10.28 -0.63
N PRO A 116 5.23 -11.08 -0.88
CA PRO A 116 4.34 -11.53 0.18
C PRO A 116 5.10 -12.39 1.20
N ILE A 117 4.68 -12.30 2.45
CA ILE A 117 5.15 -13.20 3.50
C ILE A 117 4.36 -14.49 3.40
N ILE A 118 5.08 -15.61 3.32
CA ILE A 118 4.52 -16.96 3.36
C ILE A 118 4.84 -17.55 4.71
N PRO A 119 3.87 -17.63 5.64
CA PRO A 119 4.13 -18.21 6.94
C PRO A 119 4.40 -19.71 6.82
N PRO A 120 5.26 -20.29 7.66
CA PRO A 120 5.59 -21.72 7.63
C PRO A 120 4.49 -22.56 8.29
N ILE A 121 3.27 -22.48 7.76
CA ILE A 121 2.10 -23.18 8.28
C ILE A 121 1.95 -24.52 7.55
N PRO A 122 1.72 -25.63 8.25
CA PRO A 122 1.38 -26.92 7.64
C PRO A 122 0.18 -26.81 6.70
N GLY A 123 0.27 -27.45 5.54
CA GLY A 123 -0.79 -27.44 4.52
C GLY A 123 -0.80 -26.21 3.60
N ARG A 124 0.16 -25.29 3.72
CA ARG A 124 0.25 -24.11 2.83
C ARG A 124 0.48 -24.43 1.34
N GLU A 125 0.92 -25.65 1.04
CA GLU A 125 1.15 -26.16 -0.31
C GLU A 125 -0.08 -26.85 -0.92
N LEU A 126 -1.16 -27.00 -0.17
CA LEU A 126 -2.39 -27.62 -0.67
C LEU A 126 -2.98 -26.79 -1.82
N GLU A 127 -3.66 -27.47 -2.74
CA GLU A 127 -4.44 -26.80 -3.78
C GLU A 127 -5.49 -25.90 -3.14
N ASN A 128 -5.74 -24.71 -3.71
CA ASN A 128 -6.58 -23.64 -3.22
C ASN A 128 -6.03 -22.86 -2.00
N VAL A 129 -4.77 -23.04 -1.62
CA VAL A 129 -4.05 -22.04 -0.83
C VAL A 129 -3.40 -21.06 -1.78
N GLN A 130 -3.67 -19.76 -1.62
CA GLN A 130 -3.21 -18.74 -2.55
C GLN A 130 -2.76 -17.46 -1.85
N GLN A 131 -1.99 -16.67 -2.56
CA GLN A 131 -1.69 -15.28 -2.27
C GLN A 131 -2.32 -14.43 -3.36
N VAL A 132 -2.53 -13.13 -3.11
CA VAL A 132 -3.05 -12.18 -4.10
C VAL A 132 -2.19 -10.93 -4.04
N LYS A 133 -1.19 -10.85 -4.93
CA LYS A 133 -0.29 -9.70 -5.06
C LYS A 133 0.00 -9.32 -6.51
N LEU A 134 0.09 -10.29 -7.39
CA LEU A 134 0.38 -10.10 -8.80
C LEU A 134 -0.91 -10.26 -9.63
N TYR A 135 -0.90 -9.76 -10.85
CA TYR A 135 -2.01 -9.93 -11.80
C TYR A 135 -2.40 -11.40 -11.95
N GLN A 136 -1.42 -12.27 -12.18
CA GLN A 136 -1.64 -13.71 -12.36
C GLN A 136 -2.23 -14.40 -11.12
N ASP A 137 -1.97 -13.87 -9.92
CA ASP A 137 -2.57 -14.40 -8.68
C ASP A 137 -4.08 -14.13 -8.67
N ALA A 138 -4.49 -12.91 -8.99
CA ALA A 138 -5.90 -12.53 -9.07
C ALA A 138 -6.62 -13.28 -10.20
N GLN A 139 -5.97 -13.44 -11.37
CA GLN A 139 -6.48 -14.23 -12.48
C GLN A 139 -6.73 -15.68 -12.06
N ALA A 140 -5.78 -16.32 -11.39
CA ALA A 140 -5.90 -17.71 -10.92
C ALA A 140 -7.06 -17.85 -9.91
N VAL A 141 -7.28 -16.88 -9.02
CA VAL A 141 -8.43 -16.86 -8.11
C VAL A 141 -9.73 -16.79 -8.90
N ILE A 142 -9.84 -15.86 -9.85
CA ILE A 142 -11.05 -15.67 -10.67
C ILE A 142 -11.37 -16.94 -11.47
N GLU A 143 -10.37 -17.58 -12.07
CA GLU A 143 -10.54 -18.84 -12.82
C GLU A 143 -11.05 -19.97 -11.91
N LYS A 144 -10.48 -20.14 -10.73
CA LYS A 144 -10.95 -21.14 -9.74
C LYS A 144 -12.39 -20.88 -9.28
N LEU A 145 -12.75 -19.63 -9.05
CA LEU A 145 -14.13 -19.27 -8.70
C LEU A 145 -15.13 -19.61 -9.81
N LYS A 146 -14.72 -19.45 -11.08
CA LYS A 146 -15.54 -19.80 -12.26
C LYS A 146 -15.73 -21.32 -12.44
N LEU A 147 -14.75 -22.13 -12.09
CA LEU A 147 -14.84 -23.59 -12.16
C LEU A 147 -15.86 -24.17 -11.17
N GLY A 148 -16.25 -23.41 -10.14
CA GLY A 148 -17.17 -23.85 -9.11
C GLY A 148 -16.51 -24.72 -8.03
N GLY A 149 -17.32 -25.13 -7.03
CA GLY A 149 -16.84 -25.95 -5.91
C GLY A 149 -16.17 -25.18 -4.79
N ILE A 150 -16.06 -23.85 -4.88
CA ILE A 150 -15.60 -22.97 -3.81
C ILE A 150 -16.80 -22.20 -3.29
N ASN A 151 -17.23 -22.49 -2.07
CA ASN A 151 -18.33 -21.83 -1.38
C ASN A 151 -17.87 -21.09 -0.13
N HIS A 152 -16.86 -21.61 0.55
CA HIS A 152 -16.30 -21.07 1.79
C HIS A 152 -14.86 -20.60 1.53
N VAL A 153 -14.57 -19.35 1.83
CA VAL A 153 -13.24 -18.74 1.65
C VAL A 153 -12.76 -18.21 2.99
N THR A 154 -11.57 -18.63 3.40
CA THR A 154 -10.88 -18.05 4.56
C THR A 154 -9.80 -17.10 4.10
N VAL A 155 -9.93 -15.83 4.47
CA VAL A 155 -8.91 -14.81 4.26
C VAL A 155 -8.11 -14.65 5.54
N VAL A 156 -6.79 -14.84 5.48
CA VAL A 156 -5.88 -14.78 6.63
C VAL A 156 -5.07 -13.50 6.57
N GLY A 157 -5.23 -12.66 7.58
CA GLY A 157 -4.68 -11.30 7.65
C GLY A 157 -5.74 -10.25 7.33
N SER A 158 -6.00 -9.36 8.27
CA SER A 158 -7.05 -8.34 8.21
C SER A 158 -6.50 -6.91 7.99
N GLY A 159 -5.37 -6.81 7.29
CA GLY A 159 -4.88 -5.55 6.71
C GLY A 159 -5.74 -5.11 5.52
N TYR A 160 -5.31 -4.06 4.79
CA TYR A 160 -6.05 -3.51 3.63
C TYR A 160 -6.44 -4.59 2.63
N ILE A 161 -5.47 -5.36 2.13
CA ILE A 161 -5.70 -6.40 1.11
C ILE A 161 -6.69 -7.45 1.60
N GLY A 162 -6.55 -7.91 2.86
CA GLY A 162 -7.43 -8.94 3.40
C GLY A 162 -8.87 -8.47 3.58
N VAL A 163 -9.07 -7.25 4.06
CA VAL A 163 -10.41 -6.65 4.22
C VAL A 163 -11.09 -6.43 2.87
N GLU A 164 -10.36 -5.91 1.88
CA GLU A 164 -10.86 -5.72 0.51
C GLU A 164 -11.20 -7.05 -0.18
N LEU A 165 -10.37 -8.08 -0.01
CA LEU A 165 -10.64 -9.41 -0.55
C LEU A 165 -11.82 -10.09 0.15
N ALA A 166 -11.98 -9.91 1.45
CA ALA A 166 -13.14 -10.43 2.18
C ALA A 166 -14.45 -9.84 1.62
N GLU A 167 -14.50 -8.53 1.37
CA GLU A 167 -15.62 -7.90 0.67
C GLU A 167 -15.82 -8.48 -0.73
N ALA A 168 -14.74 -8.62 -1.51
CA ALA A 168 -14.78 -9.12 -2.88
C ALA A 168 -15.39 -10.53 -2.95
N PHE A 169 -14.94 -11.45 -2.12
CA PHE A 169 -15.49 -12.80 -2.07
C PHE A 169 -16.95 -12.83 -1.59
N LYS A 170 -17.30 -12.00 -0.60
CA LYS A 170 -18.69 -11.91 -0.14
C LYS A 170 -19.62 -11.38 -1.24
N ARG A 171 -19.19 -10.39 -2.03
CA ARG A 171 -19.91 -9.90 -3.22
C ARG A 171 -20.06 -10.97 -4.30
N LYS A 172 -19.14 -11.92 -4.40
CA LYS A 172 -19.25 -13.13 -5.24
C LYS A 172 -20.16 -14.21 -4.66
N GLY A 173 -20.89 -13.92 -3.57
CA GLY A 173 -21.83 -14.83 -2.92
C GLY A 173 -21.17 -15.97 -2.15
N LYS A 174 -19.91 -15.79 -1.74
CA LYS A 174 -19.19 -16.79 -0.92
C LYS A 174 -19.46 -16.57 0.57
N GLU A 175 -19.39 -17.64 1.35
CA GLU A 175 -19.25 -17.54 2.80
C GLU A 175 -17.79 -17.22 3.11
N VAL A 176 -17.58 -16.14 3.89
CA VAL A 176 -16.23 -15.60 4.11
C VAL A 176 -15.92 -15.54 5.60
N ALA A 177 -14.81 -16.18 5.98
CA ALA A 177 -14.17 -16.00 7.27
C ALA A 177 -12.93 -15.07 7.09
N LEU A 178 -12.85 -14.01 7.89
CA LEU A 178 -11.68 -13.12 7.96
C LEU A 178 -10.94 -13.35 9.26
N LEU A 179 -9.77 -13.98 9.18
CA LEU A 179 -8.97 -14.45 10.32
C LEU A 179 -7.76 -13.55 10.53
N ASP A 180 -7.50 -13.15 11.77
CA ASP A 180 -6.27 -12.46 12.16
C ASP A 180 -5.86 -12.78 13.59
N ILE A 181 -4.55 -12.77 13.85
CA ILE A 181 -3.97 -12.87 15.20
C ILE A 181 -4.26 -11.60 16.03
N ALA A 182 -4.42 -10.46 15.39
CA ALA A 182 -4.82 -9.21 16.04
C ALA A 182 -6.30 -9.25 16.46
N ASP A 183 -6.66 -8.52 17.51
CA ASP A 183 -8.04 -8.47 18.05
C ASP A 183 -9.02 -7.66 17.16
N GLY A 184 -8.56 -7.10 16.06
CA GLY A 184 -9.37 -6.31 15.13
C GLY A 184 -8.75 -6.21 13.74
N CYS A 185 -9.49 -5.65 12.79
CA CYS A 185 -8.99 -5.39 11.44
C CYS A 185 -8.30 -4.03 11.35
N LEU A 186 -7.38 -3.87 10.37
CA LEU A 186 -6.71 -2.61 10.05
C LEU A 186 -5.91 -2.00 11.23
N THR A 187 -5.59 -2.76 12.26
CA THR A 187 -4.94 -2.28 13.50
C THR A 187 -3.57 -1.64 13.25
N GLY A 188 -2.92 -1.95 12.12
CA GLY A 188 -1.68 -1.30 11.71
C GLY A 188 -1.85 0.13 11.19
N TYR A 189 -3.08 0.59 10.95
CA TYR A 189 -3.38 1.87 10.27
C TYR A 189 -4.32 2.77 11.06
N TYR A 190 -5.15 2.19 11.94
CA TYR A 190 -6.20 2.89 12.69
C TYR A 190 -6.15 2.52 14.15
N ASP A 191 -6.52 3.48 15.00
CA ASP A 191 -6.76 3.24 16.42
C ASP A 191 -8.04 2.39 16.63
N PRO A 192 -8.21 1.73 17.79
CA PRO A 192 -9.28 0.74 18.01
C PRO A 192 -10.69 1.24 17.72
N GLU A 193 -11.01 2.49 17.97
CA GLU A 193 -12.33 3.07 17.73
C GLU A 193 -12.72 3.10 16.25
N PHE A 194 -11.77 3.20 15.32
CA PHE A 194 -12.00 3.12 13.87
C PHE A 194 -11.96 1.68 13.37
N SER A 195 -11.01 0.88 13.88
CA SER A 195 -10.93 -0.55 13.62
C SER A 195 -12.25 -1.25 13.97
N ASN A 196 -12.85 -0.90 15.11
CA ASN A 196 -14.14 -1.44 15.54
C ASN A 196 -15.31 -1.04 14.64
N LEU A 197 -15.32 0.18 14.08
CA LEU A 197 -16.33 0.58 13.09
C LEU A 197 -16.24 -0.30 11.84
N MET A 198 -15.04 -0.56 11.33
CA MET A 198 -14.86 -1.44 10.18
C MET A 198 -15.23 -2.89 10.51
N LYS A 199 -14.82 -3.40 11.69
CA LYS A 199 -15.20 -4.74 12.16
C LYS A 199 -16.71 -4.90 12.17
N GLN A 200 -17.44 -3.93 12.74
CA GLN A 200 -18.90 -3.98 12.78
C GLN A 200 -19.49 -3.94 11.36
N ASN A 201 -18.98 -3.07 10.50
CA ASN A 201 -19.43 -2.98 9.11
C ASN A 201 -19.22 -4.30 8.33
N LEU A 202 -18.14 -5.02 8.58
CA LEU A 202 -17.88 -6.35 7.99
C LEU A 202 -18.90 -7.39 8.50
N ILE A 203 -19.15 -7.42 9.81
CA ILE A 203 -20.11 -8.32 10.44
C ILE A 203 -21.54 -8.06 9.93
N ASP A 204 -21.96 -6.80 9.85
CA ASP A 204 -23.28 -6.39 9.35
C ASP A 204 -23.51 -6.81 7.90
N ASN A 205 -22.43 -6.96 7.13
CA ASN A 205 -22.47 -7.47 5.76
C ASN A 205 -22.19 -8.97 5.63
N GLY A 206 -22.22 -9.69 6.76
CA GLY A 206 -22.18 -11.16 6.81
C GLY A 206 -20.80 -11.78 6.60
N ILE A 207 -19.73 -11.07 6.96
CA ILE A 207 -18.38 -11.63 7.03
C ILE A 207 -18.14 -12.13 8.45
N ASP A 208 -17.70 -13.39 8.58
CA ASP A 208 -17.35 -14.01 9.87
C ASP A 208 -15.95 -13.54 10.30
N CYS A 209 -15.90 -12.59 11.23
CA CYS A 209 -14.67 -11.98 11.72
C CYS A 209 -14.08 -12.81 12.87
N LYS A 210 -13.04 -13.59 12.59
CA LYS A 210 -12.32 -14.44 13.53
C LYS A 210 -11.00 -13.77 13.96
N PHE A 211 -11.11 -12.77 14.83
CA PHE A 211 -9.96 -12.00 15.33
C PHE A 211 -9.43 -12.54 16.66
N GLY A 212 -8.17 -12.28 16.98
CA GLY A 212 -7.48 -12.81 18.15
C GLY A 212 -7.16 -14.31 18.02
N GLN A 213 -7.09 -14.83 16.80
CA GLN A 213 -6.85 -16.24 16.53
C GLN A 213 -5.70 -16.43 15.55
N ALA A 214 -4.75 -17.30 15.88
CA ALA A 214 -3.66 -17.68 14.99
C ALA A 214 -4.09 -18.84 14.08
N LEU A 215 -3.77 -18.79 12.79
CA LEU A 215 -3.85 -19.95 11.91
C LEU A 215 -2.72 -20.91 12.27
N GLU A 216 -3.05 -22.13 12.68
CA GLU A 216 -2.08 -23.17 13.07
C GLU A 216 -1.84 -24.20 11.95
N GLU A 217 -2.88 -24.57 11.21
CA GLU A 217 -2.80 -25.60 10.18
C GLU A 217 -3.89 -25.39 9.11
N ILE A 218 -3.55 -25.69 7.87
CA ILE A 218 -4.50 -25.82 6.75
C ILE A 218 -4.62 -27.32 6.46
N LYS A 219 -5.83 -27.86 6.53
CA LYS A 219 -6.11 -29.30 6.43
C LYS A 219 -6.70 -29.68 5.09
N GLY A 220 -6.40 -30.88 4.64
CA GLY A 220 -6.88 -31.50 3.43
C GLY A 220 -5.94 -32.60 2.96
N ASP A 221 -6.37 -33.40 1.98
CA ASP A 221 -5.51 -34.42 1.35
C ASP A 221 -4.73 -33.81 0.16
N LYS A 222 -5.41 -33.39 -0.89
CA LYS A 222 -4.81 -32.72 -2.06
C LYS A 222 -5.13 -31.24 -2.13
N LYS A 223 -6.33 -30.87 -1.70
CA LYS A 223 -6.85 -29.50 -1.68
C LYS A 223 -7.29 -29.12 -0.26
N VAL A 224 -7.50 -27.84 -0.07
CA VAL A 224 -8.03 -27.31 1.20
C VAL A 224 -9.41 -27.89 1.48
N GLU A 225 -9.64 -28.32 2.72
CA GLU A 225 -10.91 -28.82 3.25
C GLU A 225 -11.32 -28.12 4.56
N ALA A 226 -10.33 -27.72 5.37
CA ALA A 226 -10.55 -27.01 6.62
C ALA A 226 -9.33 -26.19 7.03
N VAL A 227 -9.53 -25.29 7.99
CA VAL A 227 -8.45 -24.59 8.71
C VAL A 227 -8.60 -24.85 10.20
N LYS A 228 -7.48 -25.03 10.88
CA LYS A 228 -7.36 -25.07 12.33
C LYS A 228 -6.72 -23.79 12.83
N THR A 229 -7.38 -23.13 13.75
CA THR A 229 -6.87 -21.96 14.47
C THR A 229 -6.49 -22.33 15.90
N SER A 230 -5.94 -21.36 16.64
CA SER A 230 -5.70 -21.52 18.09
C SER A 230 -6.97 -21.79 18.92
N ASN A 231 -8.16 -21.50 18.39
CA ASN A 231 -9.41 -21.56 19.13
C ASN A 231 -10.39 -22.60 18.60
N GLU A 232 -10.41 -22.87 17.30
CA GLU A 232 -11.41 -23.72 16.65
C GLU A 232 -10.89 -24.32 15.34
N GLU A 233 -11.69 -25.23 14.79
CA GLU A 233 -11.50 -25.80 13.45
C GLU A 233 -12.79 -25.64 12.65
N PHE A 234 -12.71 -25.22 11.39
CA PHE A 234 -13.87 -25.04 10.53
C PHE A 234 -13.54 -25.34 9.06
N ALA A 235 -14.58 -25.75 8.33
CA ALA A 235 -14.46 -26.11 6.92
C ALA A 235 -14.23 -24.86 6.04
N THR A 236 -13.40 -25.02 5.00
CA THR A 236 -13.18 -23.99 3.98
C THR A 236 -12.70 -24.65 2.69
N ASP A 237 -13.04 -24.07 1.54
CA ASP A 237 -12.67 -24.58 0.22
C ASP A 237 -11.45 -23.88 -0.36
N MET A 238 -11.14 -22.66 0.14
CA MET A 238 -10.02 -21.84 -0.30
C MET A 238 -9.45 -21.03 0.88
N VAL A 239 -8.13 -20.89 0.92
CA VAL A 239 -7.42 -20.02 1.86
C VAL A 239 -6.61 -18.98 1.09
N ILE A 240 -6.78 -17.71 1.44
CA ILE A 240 -6.01 -16.59 0.90
C ILE A 240 -5.10 -16.04 2.00
N LEU A 241 -3.78 -16.10 1.80
CA LEU A 241 -2.79 -15.62 2.77
C LEU A 241 -2.44 -14.15 2.49
N CYS A 242 -2.89 -13.25 3.36
CA CYS A 242 -2.68 -11.79 3.31
C CYS A 242 -1.94 -11.27 4.54
N VAL A 243 -0.98 -12.03 5.07
CA VAL A 243 -0.28 -11.75 6.33
C VAL A 243 0.85 -10.73 6.22
N GLY A 244 0.83 -9.91 5.18
CA GLY A 244 1.80 -8.85 4.94
C GLY A 244 2.84 -9.18 3.89
N PHE A 245 3.82 -8.28 3.76
CA PHE A 245 4.89 -8.38 2.75
C PHE A 245 6.22 -7.84 3.32
N ARG A 246 7.31 -8.24 2.68
CA ARG A 246 8.66 -7.77 2.97
C ARG A 246 9.28 -7.10 1.74
N PRO A 247 10.19 -6.13 1.92
CA PRO A 247 10.94 -5.54 0.81
C PRO A 247 11.66 -6.63 0.00
N ASN A 248 11.66 -6.49 -1.34
CA ASN A 248 12.42 -7.39 -2.22
C ASN A 248 13.82 -6.81 -2.49
N THR A 249 14.78 -7.17 -1.64
CA THR A 249 16.11 -6.55 -1.57
C THR A 249 17.27 -7.52 -1.64
N GLU A 250 17.05 -8.74 -2.10
CA GLU A 250 18.11 -9.77 -2.19
C GLU A 250 19.25 -9.35 -3.14
N LEU A 251 18.96 -8.60 -4.22
CA LEU A 251 19.95 -8.16 -5.21
C LEU A 251 21.03 -7.22 -4.61
N GLY A 252 20.69 -6.45 -3.59
CA GLY A 252 21.62 -5.53 -2.93
C GLY A 252 22.11 -6.00 -1.56
N LYS A 253 21.77 -7.22 -1.14
CA LYS A 253 22.10 -7.75 0.18
C LYS A 253 23.61 -7.79 0.42
N GLY A 254 24.05 -7.23 1.55
CA GLY A 254 25.46 -7.14 1.92
C GLY A 254 26.27 -6.10 1.12
N LYS A 255 25.66 -5.36 0.21
CA LYS A 255 26.27 -4.27 -0.56
C LYS A 255 25.60 -2.92 -0.32
N LEU A 256 24.27 -2.89 -0.27
CA LEU A 256 23.50 -1.68 0.03
C LEU A 256 23.12 -1.68 1.52
N GLU A 257 23.12 -0.49 2.13
CA GLU A 257 22.62 -0.31 3.49
C GLU A 257 21.13 -0.62 3.57
N GLN A 258 20.73 -1.35 4.62
CA GLN A 258 19.36 -1.79 4.82
C GLN A 258 18.80 -1.32 6.15
N PHE A 259 17.52 -0.93 6.13
CA PHE A 259 16.73 -0.62 7.30
C PHE A 259 16.37 -1.91 8.06
N LYS A 260 15.86 -1.78 9.31
CA LYS A 260 15.53 -2.91 10.19
C LYS A 260 14.63 -4.01 9.60
N ASN A 261 13.80 -3.67 8.59
CA ASN A 261 12.93 -4.61 7.89
C ASN A 261 13.52 -5.10 6.55
N GLY A 262 14.76 -4.76 6.24
CA GLY A 262 15.46 -5.13 5.02
C GLY A 262 15.29 -4.17 3.84
N ALA A 263 14.48 -3.10 3.92
CA ALA A 263 14.37 -2.10 2.87
C ALA A 263 15.70 -1.37 2.66
N TYR A 264 16.03 -1.02 1.41
CA TYR A 264 17.22 -0.21 1.13
C TYR A 264 17.07 1.18 1.75
N ILE A 265 18.07 1.62 2.50
CA ILE A 265 18.14 3.00 3.01
C ILE A 265 18.47 3.92 1.85
N VAL A 266 17.66 4.95 1.66
CA VAL A 266 17.89 5.99 0.66
C VAL A 266 17.81 7.38 1.29
N ASN A 267 18.52 8.34 0.68
CA ASN A 267 18.39 9.74 1.03
C ASN A 267 17.17 10.40 0.33
N LYS A 268 16.97 11.69 0.54
CA LYS A 268 15.85 12.44 -0.09
C LYS A 268 15.92 12.52 -1.63
N LYS A 269 17.05 12.15 -2.23
CA LYS A 269 17.22 12.05 -3.70
C LYS A 269 16.99 10.64 -4.23
N GLN A 270 16.59 9.71 -3.38
CA GLN A 270 16.45 8.26 -3.63
C GLN A 270 17.79 7.56 -3.93
N GLU A 271 18.93 8.17 -3.57
CA GLU A 271 20.25 7.57 -3.70
C GLU A 271 20.49 6.57 -2.56
N THR A 272 21.04 5.42 -2.87
CA THR A 272 21.47 4.39 -1.91
C THR A 272 22.87 4.70 -1.37
N SER A 273 23.41 3.81 -0.53
CA SER A 273 24.81 3.89 -0.05
C SER A 273 25.85 3.69 -1.15
N VAL A 274 25.47 3.22 -2.34
CA VAL A 274 26.37 3.03 -3.50
C VAL A 274 26.10 4.11 -4.54
N LYS A 275 27.16 4.80 -4.96
CA LYS A 275 27.09 5.86 -5.95
C LYS A 275 26.46 5.38 -7.26
N ASP A 276 25.63 6.23 -7.87
CA ASP A 276 24.89 5.98 -9.13
C ASP A 276 23.85 4.86 -9.02
N VAL A 277 23.50 4.42 -7.81
CA VAL A 277 22.46 3.41 -7.54
C VAL A 277 21.34 4.05 -6.72
N TYR A 278 20.13 3.99 -7.27
CA TYR A 278 18.89 4.50 -6.69
C TYR A 278 17.99 3.34 -6.29
N ALA A 279 17.16 3.51 -5.25
CA ALA A 279 16.11 2.57 -4.92
C ALA A 279 14.79 3.30 -4.67
N ILE A 280 13.69 2.72 -5.18
CA ILE A 280 12.37 3.35 -5.22
C ILE A 280 11.24 2.36 -4.94
N GLY A 281 10.10 2.89 -4.49
CA GLY A 281 8.92 2.10 -4.16
C GLY A 281 9.14 1.20 -2.94
N ASP A 282 8.43 0.07 -2.89
CA ASP A 282 8.37 -0.79 -1.70
C ASP A 282 9.70 -1.47 -1.32
N CYS A 283 10.74 -1.42 -2.14
CA CYS A 283 12.06 -1.93 -1.76
C CYS A 283 12.91 -0.91 -0.99
N ALA A 284 12.46 0.36 -0.90
CA ALA A 284 13.21 1.46 -0.32
C ALA A 284 12.49 2.10 0.88
N THR A 285 13.28 2.79 1.72
CA THR A 285 12.77 3.65 2.79
C THR A 285 12.24 4.98 2.26
N VAL A 286 11.54 5.71 3.12
CA VAL A 286 11.05 7.07 2.86
C VAL A 286 11.48 8.00 4.01
N TYR A 287 11.48 9.31 3.76
CA TYR A 287 11.53 10.30 4.84
C TYR A 287 10.09 10.58 5.30
N ASP A 288 9.81 10.27 6.55
CA ASP A 288 8.49 10.43 7.18
C ASP A 288 8.45 11.73 7.98
N ASN A 289 7.59 12.66 7.55
CA ASN A 289 7.45 13.97 8.18
C ASN A 289 6.80 13.92 9.57
N ALA A 290 6.05 12.87 9.88
CA ALA A 290 5.44 12.73 11.20
C ALA A 290 6.46 12.36 12.28
N VAL A 291 7.57 11.72 11.90
CA VAL A 291 8.66 11.31 12.81
C VAL A 291 9.96 12.06 12.57
N ASP A 292 10.00 12.96 11.57
CA ASP A 292 11.19 13.69 11.14
C ASP A 292 12.39 12.77 10.86
N GLY A 293 12.15 11.63 10.19
CA GLY A 293 13.18 10.63 10.02
C GLY A 293 12.93 9.59 8.96
N ILE A 294 13.89 8.69 8.81
CA ILE A 294 13.79 7.55 7.90
C ILE A 294 12.78 6.54 8.46
N ASN A 295 11.83 6.13 7.62
CA ASN A 295 10.81 5.14 7.95
C ASN A 295 10.53 4.23 6.73
N TYR A 296 9.68 3.23 6.92
CA TYR A 296 9.20 2.36 5.84
C TYR A 296 7.68 2.47 5.73
N ILE A 297 7.22 3.01 4.60
CA ILE A 297 5.79 3.21 4.30
C ILE A 297 5.55 2.84 2.84
N ALA A 298 5.14 1.59 2.61
CA ALA A 298 4.87 1.03 1.28
C ALA A 298 3.46 1.40 0.82
N LEU A 299 3.37 2.40 -0.05
CA LEU A 299 2.13 2.89 -0.67
C LEU A 299 2.41 3.21 -2.15
N ALA A 300 1.45 2.93 -3.02
CA ALA A 300 1.56 3.19 -4.47
C ALA A 300 1.88 4.66 -4.80
N THR A 301 1.29 5.60 -4.06
CA THR A 301 1.56 7.04 -4.22
C THR A 301 2.98 7.43 -3.80
N ASN A 302 3.55 6.79 -2.78
CA ASN A 302 4.95 6.96 -2.40
C ASN A 302 5.87 6.35 -3.46
N ALA A 303 5.52 5.20 -4.02
CA ALA A 303 6.25 4.55 -5.08
C ALA A 303 6.35 5.45 -6.31
N VAL A 304 5.23 6.03 -6.78
CA VAL A 304 5.22 6.98 -7.91
C VAL A 304 6.11 8.19 -7.65
N ARG A 305 5.96 8.86 -6.49
CA ARG A 305 6.78 10.03 -6.15
C ARG A 305 8.28 9.70 -6.09
N SER A 306 8.64 8.56 -5.49
CA SER A 306 10.04 8.13 -5.43
C SER A 306 10.60 7.86 -6.83
N GLY A 307 9.80 7.29 -7.74
CA GLY A 307 10.17 7.09 -9.14
C GLY A 307 10.48 8.39 -9.86
N ILE A 308 9.61 9.39 -9.73
CA ILE A 308 9.81 10.73 -10.30
C ILE A 308 11.12 11.35 -9.80
N ILE A 309 11.34 11.33 -8.49
CA ILE A 309 12.54 11.90 -7.85
C ILE A 309 13.81 11.21 -8.34
N ALA A 310 13.84 9.88 -8.35
CA ALA A 310 14.99 9.13 -8.82
C ALA A 310 15.31 9.39 -10.29
N ALA A 311 14.28 9.49 -11.14
CA ALA A 311 14.44 9.79 -12.56
C ALA A 311 15.13 11.13 -12.80
N HIS A 312 14.66 12.20 -12.14
CA HIS A 312 15.28 13.51 -12.25
C HIS A 312 16.75 13.49 -11.80
N ASN A 313 17.04 12.89 -10.64
CA ASN A 313 18.41 12.78 -10.12
C ASN A 313 19.29 11.89 -11.02
N ALA A 314 18.78 10.79 -11.53
CA ALA A 314 19.49 9.94 -12.46
C ALA A 314 19.80 10.66 -13.79
N CYS A 315 18.94 11.57 -14.24
CA CYS A 315 19.17 12.37 -15.45
C CYS A 315 19.93 13.69 -15.19
N GLY A 316 20.40 13.95 -13.98
CA GLY A 316 21.25 15.09 -13.64
C GLY A 316 20.51 16.33 -13.13
N THR A 317 19.19 16.29 -12.98
CA THR A 317 18.42 17.37 -12.35
C THR A 317 18.23 17.07 -10.86
N ALA A 318 18.90 17.82 -10.00
CA ALA A 318 18.87 17.62 -8.57
C ALA A 318 17.53 18.06 -7.98
N ILE A 319 16.73 17.11 -7.47
CA ILE A 319 15.52 17.37 -6.70
C ILE A 319 15.50 16.47 -5.44
N GLU A 320 14.82 16.93 -4.42
CA GLU A 320 14.69 16.19 -3.16
C GLU A 320 13.23 15.92 -2.82
N SER A 321 12.98 14.77 -2.17
CA SER A 321 11.70 14.48 -1.55
C SER A 321 11.41 15.49 -0.44
N ILE A 322 10.20 16.00 -0.43
CA ILE A 322 9.66 16.79 0.69
C ILE A 322 9.20 15.92 1.86
N GLY A 323 9.35 14.59 1.75
CA GLY A 323 8.86 13.62 2.71
C GLY A 323 7.45 13.13 2.42
N VAL A 324 6.98 12.21 3.25
CA VAL A 324 5.64 11.60 3.18
C VAL A 324 5.02 11.48 4.56
N GLN A 325 3.71 11.22 4.65
CA GLN A 325 2.98 11.08 5.90
C GLN A 325 2.19 9.75 6.00
N GLY A 326 2.29 8.87 4.99
CA GLY A 326 1.55 7.61 4.97
C GLY A 326 0.04 7.79 4.79
N SER A 327 -0.37 8.80 4.01
CA SER A 327 -1.79 9.05 3.72
C SER A 327 -2.42 7.88 2.98
N ASN A 328 -3.50 7.36 3.51
CA ASN A 328 -4.18 6.18 2.99
C ASN A 328 -5.69 6.23 3.27
N GLY A 329 -6.45 5.34 2.63
CA GLY A 329 -7.88 5.22 2.83
C GLY A 329 -8.40 3.88 2.34
N ILE A 330 -9.54 3.43 2.87
CA ILE A 330 -10.25 2.22 2.49
C ILE A 330 -11.74 2.49 2.44
N SER A 331 -12.43 1.85 1.51
CA SER A 331 -13.89 1.92 1.35
C SER A 331 -14.45 0.50 1.28
N ILE A 332 -15.26 0.12 2.25
CA ILE A 332 -15.87 -1.22 2.35
C ILE A 332 -17.37 -1.05 2.61
N TYR A 333 -18.20 -1.58 1.75
CA TYR A 333 -19.67 -1.46 1.82
C TYR A 333 -20.15 -0.03 2.14
N GLY A 334 -19.49 0.97 1.53
CA GLY A 334 -19.82 2.38 1.68
C GLY A 334 -19.34 3.03 2.99
N LEU A 335 -18.66 2.31 3.88
CA LEU A 335 -17.94 2.93 4.99
C LEU A 335 -16.52 3.27 4.53
N HIS A 336 -16.16 4.54 4.63
CA HIS A 336 -14.83 5.04 4.31
C HIS A 336 -14.05 5.30 5.60
N LEU A 337 -12.85 4.74 5.69
CA LEU A 337 -11.85 5.10 6.68
C LEU A 337 -10.67 5.74 5.98
N ILE A 338 -10.20 6.86 6.47
CA ILE A 338 -9.01 7.55 5.96
C ILE A 338 -8.07 7.89 7.11
N SER A 339 -6.77 7.85 6.85
CA SER A 339 -5.77 8.28 7.83
C SER A 339 -4.53 8.88 7.17
N THR A 340 -3.84 9.73 7.93
CA THR A 340 -2.53 10.28 7.57
C THR A 340 -1.70 10.49 8.83
N GLY A 341 -0.39 10.30 8.74
CA GLY A 341 0.52 10.36 9.88
C GLY A 341 0.42 9.14 10.80
N LEU A 342 0.55 9.38 12.08
CA LEU A 342 0.68 8.36 13.12
C LEU A 342 -0.65 8.11 13.83
N THR A 343 -0.93 6.85 14.17
CA THR A 343 -1.89 6.50 15.21
C THR A 343 -1.33 6.90 16.58
N ALA A 344 -2.18 7.00 17.59
CA ALA A 344 -1.73 7.32 18.95
C ALA A 344 -0.68 6.32 19.46
N GLU A 345 -0.89 5.02 19.21
CA GLU A 345 0.05 3.97 19.59
C GLU A 345 1.41 4.12 18.87
N LYS A 346 1.39 4.39 17.55
CA LYS A 346 2.63 4.59 16.79
C LYS A 346 3.39 5.83 17.27
N ALA A 347 2.69 6.93 17.51
CA ALA A 347 3.31 8.16 18.01
C ALA A 347 4.02 7.92 19.37
N ALA A 348 3.37 7.19 20.28
CA ALA A 348 3.98 6.79 21.54
C ALA A 348 5.22 5.90 21.35
N LYS A 349 5.18 4.94 20.42
CA LYS A 349 6.34 4.08 20.07
C LYS A 349 7.52 4.87 19.49
N PHE A 350 7.26 5.99 18.82
CA PHE A 350 8.30 6.92 18.36
C PHE A 350 8.79 7.91 19.44
N GLY A 351 8.25 7.82 20.66
CA GLY A 351 8.72 8.59 21.82
C GLY A 351 8.07 9.96 22.00
N TYR A 352 6.97 10.23 21.29
CA TYR A 352 6.19 11.45 21.52
C TYR A 352 5.40 11.39 22.83
N GLU A 353 5.19 12.53 23.49
CA GLU A 353 4.18 12.68 24.53
C GLU A 353 2.82 12.92 23.84
N VAL A 354 2.07 11.85 23.65
CA VAL A 354 0.88 11.84 22.80
C VAL A 354 -0.34 12.37 23.56
N GLU A 355 -1.03 13.33 22.95
CA GLU A 355 -2.40 13.69 23.28
C GLU A 355 -3.30 13.45 22.05
N THR A 356 -4.58 13.23 22.31
CA THR A 356 -5.56 13.02 21.24
C THR A 356 -6.81 13.82 21.52
N THR A 357 -7.48 14.23 20.45
CA THR A 357 -8.81 14.81 20.52
C THR A 357 -9.70 14.15 19.47
N SER A 358 -10.98 13.99 19.79
CA SER A 358 -11.95 13.36 18.90
C SER A 358 -13.24 14.15 18.87
N PHE A 359 -13.91 14.10 17.73
CA PHE A 359 -15.23 14.69 17.54
C PHE A 359 -16.09 13.82 16.64
N GLU A 360 -17.37 13.79 16.89
CA GLU A 360 -18.34 13.03 16.11
C GLU A 360 -19.63 13.85 15.99
N ASP A 361 -20.09 14.05 14.76
CA ASP A 361 -21.33 14.79 14.47
C ASP A 361 -21.81 14.46 13.06
N ASN A 362 -23.03 14.87 12.75
CA ASN A 362 -23.52 14.89 11.38
C ASN A 362 -22.67 15.85 10.53
N GLN A 363 -22.33 15.43 9.31
CA GLN A 363 -21.53 16.26 8.41
C GLN A 363 -22.28 17.55 7.99
N ARG A 364 -23.58 17.42 7.72
CA ARG A 364 -24.45 18.50 7.26
C ARG A 364 -25.45 18.91 8.36
N PRO A 365 -26.09 20.08 8.24
CA PRO A 365 -27.18 20.45 9.14
C PRO A 365 -28.30 19.43 9.15
N GLU A 366 -29.00 19.28 10.27
CA GLU A 366 -30.03 18.25 10.46
C GLU A 366 -31.21 18.37 9.51
N PHE A 367 -31.48 19.56 8.96
CA PHE A 367 -32.54 19.75 7.96
C PHE A 367 -32.21 19.18 6.57
N MET A 368 -30.96 18.75 6.33
CA MET A 368 -30.57 18.12 5.09
C MET A 368 -31.06 16.67 5.07
N LYS A 369 -31.74 16.28 3.96
CA LYS A 369 -32.30 14.92 3.82
C LYS A 369 -31.22 13.83 3.77
N GLU A 370 -30.13 14.11 3.05
CA GLU A 370 -28.97 13.24 2.99
C GLU A 370 -27.94 13.73 4.00
N ASN A 371 -27.69 12.95 5.01
CA ASN A 371 -26.76 13.26 6.06
C ASN A 371 -26.20 11.99 6.67
N ASP A 372 -24.95 12.03 7.10
CA ASP A 372 -24.30 10.91 7.79
C ASP A 372 -23.29 11.42 8.81
N ILE A 373 -22.93 10.56 9.72
CA ILE A 373 -21.98 10.86 10.80
C ILE A 373 -20.57 10.93 10.25
N VAL A 374 -19.83 11.92 10.70
CA VAL A 374 -18.37 12.00 10.56
C VAL A 374 -17.76 11.86 11.94
N LYS A 375 -16.85 10.91 12.07
CA LYS A 375 -16.01 10.73 13.25
C LYS A 375 -14.57 11.08 12.88
N ILE A 376 -13.96 11.97 13.64
CA ILE A 376 -12.55 12.38 13.46
C ILE A 376 -11.78 12.21 14.77
N LYS A 377 -10.52 11.79 14.66
CA LYS A 377 -9.53 11.82 15.74
C LYS A 377 -8.26 12.47 15.25
N ILE A 378 -7.71 13.40 16.02
CA ILE A 378 -6.45 14.06 15.76
C ILE A 378 -5.45 13.62 16.84
N VAL A 379 -4.28 13.21 16.41
CA VAL A 379 -3.13 12.84 17.26
C VAL A 379 -2.13 13.98 17.19
N TYR A 380 -1.68 14.48 18.35
CA TYR A 380 -0.72 15.59 18.41
C TYR A 380 0.28 15.41 19.57
N ASP A 381 1.42 16.02 19.43
CA ASP A 381 2.44 16.05 20.49
C ASP A 381 2.06 17.05 21.58
N LYS A 382 2.03 16.60 22.82
CA LYS A 382 1.62 17.40 23.98
C LYS A 382 2.47 18.66 24.17
N LYS A 383 3.78 18.55 23.96
CA LYS A 383 4.73 19.65 24.22
C LYS A 383 4.68 20.71 23.14
N THR A 384 4.80 20.30 21.91
CA THR A 384 4.89 21.19 20.75
C THR A 384 3.51 21.57 20.19
N ARG A 385 2.48 20.79 20.54
CA ARG A 385 1.11 20.85 20.00
C ARG A 385 1.02 20.59 18.50
N ARG A 386 2.11 20.10 17.90
CA ARG A 386 2.20 19.73 16.50
C ARG A 386 1.30 18.55 16.19
N VAL A 387 0.55 18.62 15.09
CA VAL A 387 -0.24 17.50 14.57
C VAL A 387 0.69 16.40 14.08
N LEU A 388 0.49 15.17 14.58
CA LEU A 388 1.25 13.98 14.22
C LEU A 388 0.45 13.00 13.37
N GLY A 389 -0.88 13.05 13.47
CA GLY A 389 -1.73 12.15 12.71
C GLY A 389 -3.20 12.53 12.78
N MET A 390 -3.97 11.99 11.85
CA MET A 390 -5.43 12.11 11.80
C MET A 390 -6.04 10.83 11.26
N GLN A 391 -7.20 10.47 11.81
CA GLN A 391 -8.06 9.39 11.36
C GLN A 391 -9.48 9.91 11.24
N CYS A 392 -10.18 9.51 10.17
CA CYS A 392 -11.57 9.91 9.96
C CYS A 392 -12.38 8.75 9.39
N ALA A 393 -13.65 8.67 9.80
CA ALA A 393 -14.63 7.69 9.32
C ALA A 393 -15.93 8.39 8.92
N SER A 394 -16.49 8.03 7.77
CA SER A 394 -17.81 8.47 7.30
C SER A 394 -18.29 7.57 6.15
N ARG A 395 -19.58 7.74 5.76
CA ARG A 395 -20.08 7.24 4.48
C ARG A 395 -19.98 8.27 3.35
N TYR A 396 -19.49 9.48 3.65
CA TYR A 396 -19.12 10.48 2.64
C TYR A 396 -17.65 10.42 2.28
N ASP A 397 -17.31 10.93 1.10
CA ASP A 397 -15.91 11.13 0.70
C ASP A 397 -15.24 12.18 1.57
N MET A 398 -14.24 11.75 2.33
CA MET A 398 -13.45 12.58 3.25
C MET A 398 -12.01 12.77 2.75
N SER A 399 -11.71 12.45 1.50
CA SER A 399 -10.34 12.48 0.95
C SER A 399 -9.67 13.83 1.09
N MET A 400 -10.41 14.94 0.91
CA MET A 400 -9.86 16.30 1.05
C MET A 400 -9.41 16.61 2.47
N VAL A 401 -10.08 16.07 3.49
CA VAL A 401 -9.66 16.19 4.89
C VAL A 401 -8.32 15.52 5.10
N ASN A 402 -8.15 14.34 4.53
CA ASN A 402 -6.88 13.61 4.59
C ASN A 402 -5.73 14.43 3.96
N HIS A 403 -5.97 15.04 2.79
CA HIS A 403 -4.98 15.86 2.11
C HIS A 403 -4.62 17.11 2.91
N MET A 404 -5.60 17.75 3.54
CA MET A 404 -5.36 18.90 4.41
C MET A 404 -4.48 18.54 5.62
N PHE A 405 -4.78 17.43 6.30
CA PHE A 405 -3.97 16.98 7.44
C PHE A 405 -2.60 16.46 6.99
N SER A 406 -2.49 15.86 5.82
CA SER A 406 -1.20 15.50 5.23
C SER A 406 -0.30 16.74 5.07
N LEU A 407 -0.83 17.83 4.53
CA LEU A 407 -0.11 19.11 4.43
C LEU A 407 0.19 19.69 5.83
N ALA A 408 -0.77 19.63 6.77
CA ALA A 408 -0.56 20.11 8.12
C ALA A 408 0.59 19.40 8.84
N ILE A 409 0.72 18.08 8.68
CA ILE A 409 1.83 17.30 9.24
C ILE A 409 3.15 17.68 8.56
N GLN A 410 3.17 17.77 7.24
CA GLN A 410 4.34 18.18 6.45
C GLN A 410 4.88 19.55 6.91
N GLU A 411 4.00 20.52 7.10
CA GLU A 411 4.33 21.89 7.48
C GLU A 411 4.36 22.12 9.01
N HIS A 412 4.35 21.03 9.79
CA HIS A 412 4.43 21.07 11.25
C HIS A 412 3.38 21.97 11.92
N VAL A 413 2.18 21.99 11.37
CA VAL A 413 1.07 22.81 11.88
C VAL A 413 0.63 22.31 13.24
N THR A 414 0.35 23.25 14.16
CA THR A 414 -0.15 22.91 15.50
C THR A 414 -1.67 22.74 15.51
N ILE A 415 -2.17 21.99 16.49
CA ILE A 415 -3.61 21.77 16.69
C ILE A 415 -4.36 23.09 16.89
N ASP A 416 -3.74 24.08 17.54
CA ASP A 416 -4.31 25.42 17.79
C ASP A 416 -4.57 26.19 16.48
N ARG A 417 -3.71 26.01 15.47
CA ARG A 417 -3.91 26.62 14.16
C ARG A 417 -5.05 25.94 13.39
N ILE A 418 -5.21 24.62 13.55
CA ILE A 418 -6.35 23.89 12.98
C ILE A 418 -7.66 24.35 13.62
N ALA A 419 -7.68 24.64 14.92
CA ALA A 419 -8.86 25.09 15.64
C ALA A 419 -9.47 26.40 15.10
N LEU A 420 -8.63 27.25 14.49
CA LEU A 420 -9.02 28.55 13.93
C LEU A 420 -8.87 28.63 12.41
N LEU A 421 -8.84 27.47 11.74
CA LEU A 421 -8.70 27.39 10.29
C LEU A 421 -9.93 28.01 9.60
N ASP A 422 -9.70 28.82 8.56
CA ASP A 422 -10.74 29.36 7.68
C ASP A 422 -11.36 28.23 6.85
N ILE A 423 -12.50 27.69 7.31
CA ILE A 423 -13.28 26.67 6.64
C ILE A 423 -14.61 27.30 6.21
N PHE A 424 -14.90 27.28 4.91
CA PHE A 424 -16.17 27.80 4.40
C PHE A 424 -17.36 26.96 4.88
N PHE A 425 -18.52 27.59 4.96
CA PHE A 425 -19.79 26.94 5.25
C PHE A 425 -20.78 27.04 4.09
N LEU A 426 -21.35 25.89 3.74
CA LEU A 426 -22.57 25.79 2.95
C LEU A 426 -23.31 24.51 3.37
N PRO A 427 -24.66 24.56 3.62
CA PRO A 427 -25.40 23.39 4.12
C PRO A 427 -25.23 22.10 3.31
N HIS A 428 -24.98 22.20 2.01
CA HIS A 428 -24.72 21.04 1.13
C HIS A 428 -23.42 20.32 1.43
N PHE A 429 -22.46 20.93 2.12
CA PHE A 429 -21.14 20.37 2.36
C PHE A 429 -20.85 20.12 3.84
N ASN A 430 -21.22 21.05 4.73
CA ASN A 430 -20.81 20.99 6.14
C ASN A 430 -21.71 21.83 7.04
N LYS A 431 -21.34 21.91 8.34
CA LYS A 431 -21.93 22.77 9.35
C LYS A 431 -21.06 24.02 9.62
N PRO A 432 -21.61 25.12 10.14
CA PRO A 432 -20.81 26.28 10.61
C PRO A 432 -19.80 25.87 11.68
N TYR A 433 -20.20 24.99 12.60
CA TYR A 433 -19.33 24.34 13.57
C TYR A 433 -18.77 23.07 12.92
N ASN A 434 -17.72 23.24 12.10
CA ASN A 434 -17.16 22.15 11.32
C ASN A 434 -16.47 21.13 12.24
N TYR A 435 -16.66 19.84 11.97
CA TYR A 435 -16.10 18.76 12.79
C TYR A 435 -14.56 18.82 12.92
N ILE A 436 -13.85 19.37 11.93
CA ILE A 436 -12.38 19.53 11.97
C ILE A 436 -11.99 20.55 13.04
N THR A 437 -12.56 21.76 12.96
CA THR A 437 -12.28 22.84 13.92
C THR A 437 -12.81 22.49 15.31
N MET A 438 -13.97 21.84 15.39
CA MET A 438 -14.54 21.38 16.66
C MET A 438 -13.65 20.34 17.34
N ALA A 439 -13.12 19.35 16.60
CA ALA A 439 -12.16 18.42 17.15
C ALA A 439 -10.91 19.13 17.68
N ALA A 440 -10.39 20.11 16.94
CA ALA A 440 -9.21 20.85 17.36
C ALA A 440 -9.48 21.77 18.57
N LEU A 441 -10.66 22.40 18.66
CA LEU A 441 -11.07 23.25 19.79
C LEU A 441 -11.21 22.47 21.10
N THR A 442 -11.47 21.18 21.06
CA THR A 442 -11.56 20.32 22.26
C THR A 442 -10.21 19.79 22.72
N ALA A 443 -9.11 20.10 22.01
CA ALA A 443 -7.75 19.72 22.41
C ALA A 443 -7.34 20.41 23.72
N LYS A 444 -6.78 19.63 24.65
CA LYS A 444 -6.32 20.09 25.98
C LYS A 444 -4.89 20.59 25.94
#